data_d1e0fa0dedad3a6610abbdfac1fd0c27
#
_entry.id   d1e0fa0dedad3a6610abbdfac1fd0c27
#
_cell.length_a   1.000
_cell.length_b   1.000
_cell.length_c   1.000
_cell.angle_alpha   90.00
_cell.angle_beta   90.00
_cell.angle_gamma   90.00
#
_symmetry.space_group_name_H-M   'P 1'
#
loop_
_entity.id
_entity.type
_entity.pdbx_description
1 polymer ?
#
loop_
_entity_poly.entity_id
_entity_poly.type
_entity_poly.pdbx_seq_one_letter_code
_entity_poly.pdbx_strand_id
1 'polypeptide(L)'
;GIHGDHVLKFSTSTANDDNTNNDIIEFFSFPELEKWEQRVFRLDDDIQQILSGFSNDILMFEAIKRYPGLRLMRQEPQQCMLSFVCSSNTNIPMIRRMLKNLSRKFGSKVIVDGKEFFTFPTADRLNKASINELFSCGVGYRAKSIKAVAECIALGNIDVNNLICASYNDAKEELLKIYGIGNKIADCILLFSLEKLEAFPIDVWIAKVLSLHYGWLLSENKQEDKKWNKIGEKIDSNQYKILSQTLRNYFGKYSGYAQQYLFYFMRQGAARKW
;
A
#
# COMPACT_ATOMS: atom_id res chain seq x y z
N GLY A 1 6.67 1.54 14.82
CA GLY A 1 6.85 1.90 13.41
C GLY A 1 7.21 3.37 13.22
N ILE A 2 7.47 3.77 11.99
CA ILE A 2 7.72 5.18 11.60
C ILE A 2 6.60 5.61 10.68
N HIS A 3 6.04 6.80 10.94
CA HIS A 3 5.02 7.45 10.11
C HIS A 3 5.40 8.92 9.99
N GLY A 4 5.91 9.33 8.81
CA GLY A 4 6.51 10.64 8.63
C GLY A 4 7.69 10.87 9.60
N ASP A 5 7.57 11.87 10.44
CA ASP A 5 8.53 12.24 11.49
C ASP A 5 8.20 11.68 12.88
N HIS A 6 7.15 10.85 13.00
CA HIS A 6 6.70 10.25 14.24
C HIS A 6 7.14 8.79 14.37
N VAL A 7 7.52 8.39 15.59
CA VAL A 7 7.67 6.99 16.00
C VAL A 7 6.35 6.54 16.62
N LEU A 8 5.68 5.57 15.99
CA LEU A 8 4.44 5.00 16.48
C LEU A 8 4.72 3.67 17.18
N LYS A 9 4.19 3.51 18.39
CA LYS A 9 4.30 2.30 19.20
C LYS A 9 2.91 1.88 19.65
N PHE A 10 2.65 0.59 19.67
CA PHE A 10 1.50 0.03 20.36
C PHE A 10 1.94 -1.18 21.18
N SER A 11 1.25 -1.45 22.28
CA SER A 11 1.39 -2.64 23.10
C SER A 11 0.03 -3.27 23.33
N THR A 12 0.01 -4.59 23.47
CA THR A 12 -1.18 -5.34 23.83
C THR A 12 -1.01 -5.92 25.22
N SER A 13 -2.02 -5.78 26.07
CA SER A 13 -2.12 -6.43 27.36
C SER A 13 -3.48 -7.11 27.47
N THR A 14 -3.53 -8.25 28.16
CA THR A 14 -4.80 -8.93 28.45
C THR A 14 -5.21 -8.51 29.87
N ALA A 15 -6.33 -7.81 30.00
CA ALA A 15 -6.91 -7.53 31.30
C ALA A 15 -7.71 -8.78 31.73
N ASN A 16 -7.25 -9.42 32.77
CA ASN A 16 -8.00 -10.48 33.46
C ASN A 16 -9.00 -9.81 34.42
N ASP A 17 -10.16 -9.44 33.93
CA ASP A 17 -11.32 -9.21 34.78
C ASP A 17 -12.15 -10.49 34.83
N ASP A 18 -12.73 -10.76 36.02
CA ASP A 18 -13.27 -12.06 36.44
C ASP A 18 -14.30 -12.73 35.49
N ASN A 19 -14.67 -12.14 34.35
CA ASN A 19 -15.61 -12.73 33.38
C ASN A 19 -15.39 -12.39 31.90
N THR A 20 -14.40 -11.58 31.51
CA THR A 20 -14.11 -11.27 30.08
C THR A 20 -12.63 -11.09 29.85
N ASN A 21 -12.07 -11.92 28.95
CA ASN A 21 -10.73 -11.67 28.40
C ASN A 21 -10.84 -10.50 27.40
N ASN A 22 -10.59 -9.29 27.86
CA ASN A 22 -10.51 -8.13 26.99
C ASN A 22 -9.04 -7.82 26.69
N ASP A 23 -8.67 -7.93 25.42
CA ASP A 23 -7.38 -7.45 24.95
C ASP A 23 -7.40 -5.93 24.89
N ILE A 24 -6.51 -5.29 25.68
CA ILE A 24 -6.33 -3.84 25.67
C ILE A 24 -5.17 -3.52 24.74
N ILE A 25 -5.38 -2.56 23.82
CA ILE A 25 -4.34 -2.04 22.94
C ILE A 25 -4.06 -0.60 23.35
N GLU A 26 -2.84 -0.35 23.77
CA GLU A 26 -2.36 0.99 24.12
C GLU A 26 -1.54 1.54 22.95
N PHE A 27 -1.79 2.81 22.59
CA PHE A 27 -1.15 3.49 21.48
C PHE A 27 -0.31 4.67 21.97
N PHE A 28 0.90 4.78 21.45
CA PHE A 28 1.85 5.85 21.79
C PHE A 28 2.47 6.43 20.51
N SER A 29 2.72 7.72 20.50
CA SER A 29 3.49 8.39 19.44
C SER A 29 4.55 9.32 20.02
N PHE A 30 5.67 9.49 19.29
CA PHE A 30 6.78 10.36 19.64
C PHE A 30 7.26 11.11 18.39
N PRO A 31 7.17 12.45 18.30
CA PRO A 31 6.40 13.32 19.23
C PRO A 31 4.95 12.90 19.37
N GLU A 32 4.26 13.43 20.39
CA GLU A 32 2.85 13.13 20.62
C GLU A 32 1.99 13.57 19.43
N LEU A 33 1.08 12.70 19.00
CA LEU A 33 0.15 12.92 17.91
C LEU A 33 -1.22 12.40 18.33
N GLU A 34 -2.16 13.32 18.48
CA GLU A 34 -3.51 12.97 18.93
C GLU A 34 -4.24 12.08 17.93
N LYS A 35 -4.92 11.05 18.45
CA LYS A 35 -5.83 10.16 17.69
C LYS A 35 -5.21 9.58 16.41
N TRP A 36 -3.88 9.43 16.40
CA TRP A 36 -3.19 8.92 15.23
C TRP A 36 -3.63 7.48 14.87
N GLU A 37 -3.99 6.68 15.86
CA GLU A 37 -4.48 5.32 15.70
C GLU A 37 -5.76 5.29 14.86
N GLN A 38 -6.70 6.22 15.10
CA GLN A 38 -7.93 6.33 14.32
C GLN A 38 -7.62 6.59 12.86
N ARG A 39 -6.70 7.53 12.60
CA ARG A 39 -6.30 7.90 11.25
C ARG A 39 -5.53 6.78 10.56
N VAL A 40 -4.45 6.26 11.18
CA VAL A 40 -3.54 5.28 10.56
C VAL A 40 -4.24 3.95 10.33
N PHE A 41 -5.03 3.47 11.28
CA PHE A 41 -5.74 2.18 11.17
C PHE A 41 -7.15 2.32 10.57
N ARG A 42 -7.55 3.50 10.09
CA ARG A 42 -8.88 3.75 9.52
C ARG A 42 -10.00 3.27 10.43
N LEU A 43 -9.94 3.62 11.71
CA LEU A 43 -10.97 3.22 12.66
C LEU A 43 -12.29 3.97 12.44
N ASP A 44 -12.26 5.04 11.68
CA ASP A 44 -13.39 5.82 11.18
C ASP A 44 -14.14 5.15 10.01
N ASP A 45 -13.55 4.15 9.35
CA ASP A 45 -14.25 3.39 8.31
C ASP A 45 -15.27 2.40 8.95
N ASP A 46 -16.50 2.42 8.50
CA ASP A 46 -17.50 1.38 8.84
C ASP A 46 -17.15 0.08 8.10
N ILE A 47 -16.30 -0.73 8.74
CA ILE A 47 -15.80 -1.97 8.15
C ILE A 47 -16.92 -2.98 7.89
N GLN A 48 -17.98 -3.01 8.71
CA GLN A 48 -19.08 -3.94 8.53
C GLN A 48 -19.89 -3.58 7.28
N GLN A 49 -20.20 -2.30 7.11
CA GLN A 49 -20.87 -1.82 5.89
C GLN A 49 -20.01 -2.08 4.65
N ILE A 50 -18.70 -1.83 4.71
CA ILE A 50 -17.78 -2.06 3.59
C ILE A 50 -17.79 -3.55 3.21
N LEU A 51 -17.63 -4.44 4.16
CA LEU A 51 -17.51 -5.88 3.92
C LEU A 51 -18.81 -6.53 3.49
N SER A 52 -19.97 -6.00 3.93
CA SER A 52 -21.29 -6.48 3.49
C SER A 52 -21.48 -6.37 1.98
N GLY A 53 -20.84 -5.38 1.34
CA GLY A 53 -20.86 -5.19 -0.11
C GLY A 53 -20.20 -6.34 -0.90
N PHE A 54 -19.42 -7.21 -0.25
CA PHE A 54 -18.74 -8.33 -0.88
C PHE A 54 -19.36 -9.69 -0.58
N SER A 55 -20.51 -9.73 0.08
CA SER A 55 -21.15 -10.96 0.57
C SER A 55 -21.53 -11.97 -0.53
N ASN A 56 -21.74 -11.51 -1.76
CA ASN A 56 -22.10 -12.34 -2.91
C ASN A 56 -20.88 -12.98 -3.61
N ASP A 57 -19.68 -12.60 -3.25
CA ASP A 57 -18.45 -13.17 -3.81
C ASP A 57 -17.92 -14.26 -2.87
N ILE A 58 -17.89 -15.52 -3.37
CA ILE A 58 -17.52 -16.69 -2.57
C ILE A 58 -16.10 -16.59 -2.01
N LEU A 59 -15.15 -16.12 -2.82
CA LEU A 59 -13.74 -16.00 -2.38
C LEU A 59 -13.57 -14.89 -1.35
N MET A 60 -14.27 -13.77 -1.54
CA MET A 60 -14.31 -12.69 -0.57
C MET A 60 -14.94 -13.11 0.74
N PHE A 61 -16.06 -13.85 0.69
CA PHE A 61 -16.70 -14.39 1.88
C PHE A 61 -15.72 -15.26 2.71
N GLU A 62 -14.99 -16.17 2.07
CA GLU A 62 -13.98 -17.00 2.74
C GLU A 62 -12.80 -16.16 3.29
N ALA A 63 -12.36 -15.15 2.55
CA ALA A 63 -11.27 -14.27 2.98
C ALA A 63 -11.69 -13.43 4.20
N ILE A 64 -12.90 -12.88 4.20
CA ILE A 64 -13.46 -12.08 5.31
C ILE A 64 -13.63 -12.95 6.55
N LYS A 65 -14.23 -14.14 6.41
CA LYS A 65 -14.39 -15.10 7.51
C LYS A 65 -13.07 -15.46 8.16
N ARG A 66 -12.01 -15.59 7.37
CA ARG A 66 -10.68 -15.99 7.86
C ARG A 66 -9.92 -14.85 8.52
N TYR A 67 -10.15 -13.61 8.09
CA TYR A 67 -9.43 -12.41 8.56
C TYR A 67 -10.42 -11.30 8.94
N PRO A 68 -11.31 -11.56 9.91
CA PRO A 68 -12.25 -10.54 10.36
C PRO A 68 -11.47 -9.34 10.90
N GLY A 69 -11.85 -8.14 10.47
CA GLY A 69 -11.23 -6.92 10.95
C GLY A 69 -9.92 -6.50 10.25
N LEU A 70 -9.52 -7.16 9.14
CA LEU A 70 -8.43 -6.65 8.31
C LEU A 70 -8.78 -5.24 7.80
N ARG A 71 -7.88 -4.28 8.04
CA ARG A 71 -8.07 -2.88 7.64
C ARG A 71 -6.98 -2.40 6.71
N LEU A 72 -7.34 -1.45 5.83
CA LEU A 72 -6.37 -0.65 5.09
C LEU A 72 -5.71 0.34 6.05
N MET A 73 -4.39 0.45 5.98
CA MET A 73 -3.68 1.48 6.74
C MET A 73 -3.53 2.74 5.89
N ARG A 74 -3.82 3.92 6.46
CA ARG A 74 -3.42 5.20 5.85
C ARG A 74 -1.93 5.41 6.06
N GLN A 75 -1.23 5.65 4.98
CA GLN A 75 0.20 5.97 5.01
C GLN A 75 0.39 7.45 4.77
N GLU A 76 1.47 8.00 5.33
CA GLU A 76 1.87 9.37 5.03
C GLU A 76 2.22 9.46 3.52
N PRO A 77 1.68 10.44 2.77
CA PRO A 77 1.76 10.44 1.30
C PRO A 77 3.17 10.45 0.72
N GLN A 78 4.08 11.29 1.24
CA GLN A 78 5.45 11.34 0.74
C GLN A 78 6.18 10.02 1.00
N GLN A 79 6.06 9.48 2.21
CA GLN A 79 6.63 8.19 2.57
C GLN A 79 6.02 7.07 1.73
N CYS A 80 4.72 7.11 1.46
CA CYS A 80 4.01 6.14 0.63
C CYS A 80 4.57 6.13 -0.80
N MET A 81 4.64 7.30 -1.46
CA MET A 81 5.17 7.43 -2.82
C MET A 81 6.58 6.88 -2.94
N LEU A 82 7.48 7.30 -2.05
CA LEU A 82 8.88 6.88 -2.05
C LEU A 82 9.03 5.39 -1.71
N SER A 83 8.21 4.87 -0.80
CA SER A 83 8.22 3.46 -0.41
C SER A 83 7.76 2.55 -1.55
N PHE A 84 6.69 2.93 -2.27
CA PHE A 84 6.19 2.12 -3.38
C PHE A 84 7.11 2.16 -4.60
N VAL A 85 7.83 3.25 -4.84
CA VAL A 85 8.90 3.27 -5.86
C VAL A 85 10.00 2.25 -5.52
N CYS A 86 10.34 2.09 -4.24
CA CYS A 86 11.27 1.05 -3.79
C CYS A 86 10.72 -0.38 -4.00
N SER A 87 9.41 -0.56 -4.15
CA SER A 87 8.78 -1.88 -4.27
C SER A 87 8.88 -2.52 -5.66
N SER A 88 9.35 -1.78 -6.67
CA SER A 88 9.45 -2.27 -8.06
C SER A 88 10.36 -3.49 -8.16
N ASN A 89 9.83 -4.60 -8.71
CA ASN A 89 10.59 -5.82 -9.00
C ASN A 89 11.50 -6.28 -7.85
N THR A 90 10.93 -6.44 -6.64
CA THR A 90 11.65 -6.88 -5.45
C THR A 90 10.69 -7.50 -4.42
N ASN A 91 11.23 -7.97 -3.30
CA ASN A 91 10.47 -8.58 -2.21
C ASN A 91 10.44 -7.69 -0.95
N ILE A 92 9.54 -8.00 -0.02
CA ILE A 92 9.34 -7.21 1.19
C ILE A 92 10.59 -7.07 2.07
N PRO A 93 11.39 -8.12 2.33
CA PRO A 93 12.64 -7.98 3.08
C PRO A 93 13.60 -6.96 2.45
N MET A 94 13.74 -6.96 1.13
CA MET A 94 14.59 -6.01 0.41
C MET A 94 14.02 -4.58 0.48
N ILE A 95 12.71 -4.42 0.33
CA ILE A 95 12.07 -3.10 0.51
C ILE A 95 12.37 -2.55 1.91
N ARG A 96 12.13 -3.34 2.96
CA ARG A 96 12.42 -2.94 4.34
C ARG A 96 13.88 -2.53 4.53
N ARG A 97 14.82 -3.27 3.94
CA ARG A 97 16.26 -2.95 3.99
C ARG A 97 16.54 -1.60 3.32
N MET A 98 16.02 -1.37 2.12
CA MET A 98 16.21 -0.11 1.38
C MET A 98 15.65 1.08 2.18
N LEU A 99 14.41 0.97 2.68
CA LEU A 99 13.77 2.04 3.46
C LEU A 99 14.54 2.32 4.75
N LYS A 100 15.00 1.28 5.46
CA LYS A 100 15.82 1.43 6.66
C LYS A 100 17.15 2.14 6.36
N ASN A 101 17.81 1.82 5.25
CA ASN A 101 19.05 2.46 4.85
C ASN A 101 18.85 3.94 4.47
N LEU A 102 17.75 4.25 3.74
CA LEU A 102 17.37 5.63 3.41
C LEU A 102 17.10 6.42 4.71
N SER A 103 16.33 5.87 5.63
CA SER A 103 16.04 6.51 6.92
C SER A 103 17.31 6.76 7.74
N ARG A 104 18.21 5.78 7.84
CA ARG A 104 19.48 5.93 8.56
C ARG A 104 20.39 6.99 7.96
N LYS A 105 20.44 7.10 6.63
CA LYS A 105 21.34 8.01 5.94
C LYS A 105 20.77 9.43 5.85
N PHE A 106 19.48 9.56 5.62
CA PHE A 106 18.86 10.85 5.30
C PHE A 106 17.77 11.28 6.29
N GLY A 107 17.31 10.40 7.16
CA GLY A 107 16.35 10.71 8.21
C GLY A 107 16.98 11.43 9.42
N SER A 108 16.14 11.87 10.33
CA SER A 108 16.55 12.43 11.62
C SER A 108 16.57 11.34 12.69
N LYS A 109 17.60 11.35 13.55
CA LYS A 109 17.68 10.44 14.67
C LYS A 109 16.70 10.86 15.77
N VAL A 110 15.94 9.90 16.30
CA VAL A 110 15.00 10.06 17.40
C VAL A 110 15.28 8.98 18.45
N ILE A 111 15.31 9.33 19.74
CA ILE A 111 15.49 8.37 20.82
C ILE A 111 14.15 8.22 21.55
N VAL A 112 13.67 6.99 21.64
CA VAL A 112 12.42 6.64 22.33
C VAL A 112 12.69 5.43 23.22
N ASP A 113 12.40 5.53 24.52
CA ASP A 113 12.67 4.48 25.52
C ASP A 113 14.12 3.96 25.46
N GLY A 114 15.10 4.85 25.27
CA GLY A 114 16.52 4.52 25.17
C GLY A 114 16.93 3.81 23.86
N LYS A 115 16.01 3.64 22.91
CA LYS A 115 16.27 3.02 21.60
C LYS A 115 16.35 4.06 20.50
N GLU A 116 17.28 3.86 19.56
CA GLU A 116 17.46 4.72 18.41
C GLU A 116 16.49 4.37 17.26
N PHE A 117 15.81 5.37 16.77
CA PHE A 117 15.01 5.32 15.55
C PHE A 117 15.48 6.40 14.58
N PHE A 118 15.13 6.25 13.31
CA PHE A 118 15.38 7.24 12.28
C PHE A 118 14.07 7.51 11.55
N THR A 119 13.67 8.78 11.50
CA THR A 119 12.48 9.18 10.74
C THR A 119 12.64 8.86 9.26
N PHE A 120 11.53 8.80 8.53
CA PHE A 120 11.62 8.71 7.08
C PHE A 120 12.17 10.06 6.54
N PRO A 121 13.08 10.04 5.54
CA PRO A 121 13.66 11.27 5.01
C PRO A 121 12.61 12.11 4.28
N THR A 122 12.66 13.43 4.45
CA THR A 122 11.82 14.35 3.70
C THR A 122 12.20 14.36 2.21
N ALA A 123 11.26 14.76 1.35
CA ALA A 123 11.50 14.92 -0.08
C ALA A 123 12.65 15.90 -0.36
N ASP A 124 12.74 16.99 0.41
CA ASP A 124 13.84 17.97 0.28
C ASP A 124 15.22 17.35 0.50
N ARG A 125 15.35 16.51 1.54
CA ARG A 125 16.63 15.83 1.82
C ARG A 125 17.01 14.86 0.71
N LEU A 126 16.05 14.08 0.22
CA LEU A 126 16.28 13.15 -0.89
C LEU A 126 16.53 13.89 -2.21
N ASN A 127 15.88 15.03 -2.41
CA ASN A 127 16.13 15.88 -3.59
C ASN A 127 17.53 16.51 -3.58
N LYS A 128 18.10 16.82 -2.43
CA LYS A 128 19.47 17.31 -2.31
C LYS A 128 20.52 16.19 -2.46
N ALA A 129 20.14 14.95 -2.23
CA ALA A 129 21.04 13.80 -2.35
C ALA A 129 21.43 13.54 -3.81
N SER A 130 22.71 13.20 -4.03
CA SER A 130 23.18 12.70 -5.33
C SER A 130 22.65 11.29 -5.62
N ILE A 131 22.63 10.91 -6.89
CA ILE A 131 22.26 9.54 -7.31
C ILE A 131 23.18 8.49 -6.67
N ASN A 132 24.49 8.79 -6.53
CA ASN A 132 25.44 7.87 -5.92
C ASN A 132 25.18 7.66 -4.42
N GLU A 133 24.78 8.71 -3.70
CA GLU A 133 24.38 8.61 -2.30
C GLU A 133 23.10 7.79 -2.12
N LEU A 134 22.09 7.98 -2.99
CA LEU A 134 20.90 7.13 -2.99
C LEU A 134 21.26 5.69 -3.32
N PHE A 135 22.09 5.46 -4.33
CA PHE A 135 22.54 4.12 -4.74
C PHE A 135 23.23 3.37 -3.60
N SER A 136 24.03 4.06 -2.78
CA SER A 136 24.72 3.46 -1.61
C SER A 136 23.76 2.95 -0.53
N CYS A 137 22.47 3.34 -0.55
CA CYS A 137 21.44 2.79 0.32
C CYS A 137 20.91 1.42 -0.14
N GLY A 138 21.47 0.87 -1.23
CA GLY A 138 21.07 -0.43 -1.78
C GLY A 138 19.79 -0.39 -2.62
N VAL A 139 19.35 0.80 -3.05
CA VAL A 139 18.11 0.97 -3.86
C VAL A 139 18.32 0.59 -5.33
N GLY A 140 19.57 0.46 -5.79
CA GLY A 140 19.92 0.08 -7.15
C GLY A 140 19.36 1.07 -8.18
N TYR A 141 18.86 0.57 -9.31
CA TYR A 141 18.31 1.39 -10.40
C TYR A 141 17.17 2.32 -9.98
N ARG A 142 16.53 2.07 -8.83
CA ARG A 142 15.45 2.87 -8.27
C ARG A 142 15.89 4.24 -7.78
N ALA A 143 17.21 4.46 -7.63
CA ALA A 143 17.77 5.75 -7.22
C ALA A 143 17.27 6.91 -8.10
N LYS A 144 17.17 6.69 -9.42
CA LYS A 144 16.64 7.70 -10.35
C LYS A 144 15.17 8.00 -10.11
N SER A 145 14.36 6.98 -9.85
CA SER A 145 12.93 7.15 -9.58
C SER A 145 12.67 7.80 -8.22
N ILE A 146 13.45 7.43 -7.18
CA ILE A 146 13.40 8.08 -5.87
C ILE A 146 13.73 9.57 -6.01
N LYS A 147 14.78 9.90 -6.77
CA LYS A 147 15.18 11.28 -7.04
C LYS A 147 14.07 12.05 -7.74
N ALA A 148 13.47 11.49 -8.80
CA ALA A 148 12.40 12.13 -9.55
C ALA A 148 11.14 12.39 -8.69
N VAL A 149 10.73 11.42 -7.86
CA VAL A 149 9.61 11.61 -6.93
C VAL A 149 9.94 12.68 -5.89
N ALA A 150 11.13 12.62 -5.30
CA ALA A 150 11.56 13.60 -4.31
C ALA A 150 11.62 15.02 -4.89
N GLU A 151 12.10 15.16 -6.12
CA GLU A 151 12.15 16.44 -6.84
C GLU A 151 10.74 16.99 -7.11
N CYS A 152 9.83 16.15 -7.63
CA CYS A 152 8.44 16.56 -7.88
C CYS A 152 7.75 17.08 -6.61
N ILE A 153 7.97 16.44 -5.48
CA ILE A 153 7.39 16.86 -4.20
C ILE A 153 8.07 18.13 -3.69
N ALA A 154 9.41 18.17 -3.67
CA ALA A 154 10.20 19.28 -3.12
C ALA A 154 10.01 20.60 -3.90
N LEU A 155 9.80 20.52 -5.21
CA LEU A 155 9.53 21.67 -6.07
C LEU A 155 8.05 22.09 -6.13
N GLY A 156 7.15 21.35 -5.43
CA GLY A 156 5.72 21.62 -5.47
C GLY A 156 5.05 21.29 -6.80
N ASN A 157 5.69 20.49 -7.67
CA ASN A 157 5.10 20.05 -8.94
C ASN A 157 3.92 19.08 -8.71
N ILE A 158 3.83 18.52 -7.51
CA ILE A 158 2.72 17.72 -7.03
C ILE A 158 2.24 18.31 -5.71
N ASP A 159 0.96 18.68 -5.68
CA ASP A 159 0.23 19.01 -4.48
C ASP A 159 -0.59 17.80 -4.00
N VAL A 160 -0.19 17.23 -2.87
CA VAL A 160 -0.85 16.08 -2.26
C VAL A 160 -2.32 16.36 -1.92
N ASN A 161 -2.64 17.57 -1.46
CA ASN A 161 -4.01 17.92 -1.11
C ASN A 161 -4.89 17.96 -2.37
N ASN A 162 -4.37 18.50 -3.45
CA ASN A 162 -5.06 18.50 -4.73
C ASN A 162 -5.29 17.07 -5.24
N LEU A 163 -4.33 16.16 -5.09
CA LEU A 163 -4.50 14.75 -5.46
C LEU A 163 -5.54 14.04 -4.59
N ILE A 164 -5.63 14.36 -3.31
CA ILE A 164 -6.66 13.81 -2.41
C ILE A 164 -8.05 14.28 -2.86
N CYS A 165 -8.21 15.53 -3.27
CA CYS A 165 -9.50 16.09 -3.71
C CYS A 165 -9.87 15.69 -5.14
N ALA A 166 -8.89 15.40 -6.01
CA ALA A 166 -9.11 15.03 -7.41
C ALA A 166 -9.86 13.69 -7.56
N SER A 167 -10.40 13.42 -8.73
CA SER A 167 -10.92 12.08 -9.04
C SER A 167 -9.80 11.04 -9.09
N TYR A 168 -10.16 9.74 -9.00
CA TYR A 168 -9.20 8.66 -9.17
C TYR A 168 -8.44 8.76 -10.48
N ASN A 169 -9.13 9.07 -11.58
CA ASN A 169 -8.51 9.15 -12.90
C ASN A 169 -7.53 10.32 -12.99
N ASP A 170 -7.95 11.51 -12.59
CA ASP A 170 -7.11 12.71 -12.62
C ASP A 170 -5.86 12.56 -11.72
N ALA A 171 -6.05 12.07 -10.50
CA ALA A 171 -4.95 11.82 -9.58
C ALA A 171 -3.98 10.74 -10.12
N LYS A 172 -4.51 9.71 -10.79
CA LYS A 172 -3.69 8.68 -11.43
C LYS A 172 -2.88 9.23 -12.59
N GLU A 173 -3.48 10.05 -13.44
CA GLU A 173 -2.80 10.69 -14.58
C GLU A 173 -1.64 11.56 -14.10
N GLU A 174 -1.84 12.35 -13.05
CA GLU A 174 -0.76 13.16 -12.46
C GLU A 174 0.39 12.30 -11.93
N LEU A 175 0.08 11.23 -11.20
CA LEU A 175 1.10 10.31 -10.70
C LEU A 175 1.89 9.63 -11.82
N LEU A 176 1.24 9.27 -12.93
CA LEU A 176 1.88 8.61 -14.07
C LEU A 176 2.86 9.50 -14.85
N LYS A 177 2.81 10.82 -14.67
CA LYS A 177 3.79 11.77 -15.24
C LYS A 177 5.17 11.67 -14.56
N ILE A 178 5.23 11.13 -13.33
CA ILE A 178 6.48 11.05 -12.57
C ILE A 178 7.29 9.85 -13.03
N TYR A 179 8.56 10.07 -13.35
CA TYR A 179 9.47 9.00 -13.73
C TYR A 179 9.57 7.92 -12.64
N GLY A 180 9.31 6.67 -13.04
CA GLY A 180 9.36 5.50 -12.16
C GLY A 180 8.04 5.14 -11.49
N ILE A 181 6.96 5.92 -11.70
CA ILE A 181 5.62 5.56 -11.25
C ILE A 181 4.84 4.98 -12.44
N GLY A 182 4.65 3.68 -12.43
CA GLY A 182 3.77 2.98 -13.37
C GLY A 182 2.38 2.71 -12.77
N ASN A 183 1.49 2.11 -13.55
CA ASN A 183 0.09 1.88 -13.17
C ASN A 183 -0.06 1.24 -11.77
N LYS A 184 0.69 0.17 -11.48
CA LYS A 184 0.61 -0.54 -10.18
C LYS A 184 1.06 0.34 -9.02
N ILE A 185 2.14 1.10 -9.18
CA ILE A 185 2.65 2.01 -8.14
C ILE A 185 1.67 3.15 -7.92
N ALA A 186 1.11 3.73 -8.99
CA ALA A 186 0.09 4.76 -8.90
C ALA A 186 -1.14 4.26 -8.11
N ASP A 187 -1.67 3.08 -8.44
CA ASP A 187 -2.81 2.51 -7.71
C ASP A 187 -2.49 2.23 -6.23
N CYS A 188 -1.27 1.80 -5.90
CA CYS A 188 -0.86 1.65 -4.51
C CYS A 188 -0.85 3.00 -3.77
N ILE A 189 -0.28 4.05 -4.37
CA ILE A 189 -0.24 5.40 -3.79
C ILE A 189 -1.65 5.93 -3.57
N LEU A 190 -2.50 5.81 -4.59
CA LEU A 190 -3.91 6.22 -4.56
C LEU A 190 -4.67 5.54 -3.42
N LEU A 191 -4.51 4.22 -3.28
CA LEU A 191 -5.20 3.43 -2.27
C LEU A 191 -4.72 3.74 -0.85
N PHE A 192 -3.41 3.74 -0.64
CA PHE A 192 -2.85 3.75 0.72
C PHE A 192 -2.62 5.15 1.28
N SER A 193 -2.61 6.20 0.44
CA SER A 193 -2.30 7.56 0.92
C SER A 193 -3.16 8.69 0.35
N LEU A 194 -3.92 8.45 -0.71
CA LEU A 194 -4.71 9.51 -1.38
C LEU A 194 -6.23 9.26 -1.32
N GLU A 195 -6.70 8.44 -0.40
CA GLU A 195 -8.12 8.16 -0.11
C GLU A 195 -8.93 7.62 -1.31
N LYS A 196 -8.29 7.05 -2.34
CA LYS A 196 -8.98 6.46 -3.48
C LYS A 196 -9.27 4.98 -3.20
N LEU A 197 -10.29 4.72 -2.38
CA LEU A 197 -10.65 3.36 -1.94
C LEU A 197 -11.14 2.45 -3.08
N GLU A 198 -11.45 3.02 -4.22
CA GLU A 198 -11.75 2.32 -5.47
C GLU A 198 -10.50 1.86 -6.23
N ALA A 199 -9.29 2.28 -5.84
CA ALA A 199 -8.07 1.83 -6.50
C ALA A 199 -7.82 0.33 -6.25
N PHE A 200 -7.46 -0.40 -7.31
CA PHE A 200 -7.24 -1.84 -7.26
C PHE A 200 -5.85 -2.19 -7.81
N PRO A 201 -4.79 -2.10 -6.98
CA PRO A 201 -3.44 -2.45 -7.40
C PRO A 201 -3.32 -3.93 -7.77
N ILE A 202 -2.82 -4.22 -8.97
CA ILE A 202 -2.61 -5.59 -9.45
C ILE A 202 -1.12 -5.91 -9.36
N ASP A 203 -0.75 -6.72 -8.40
CA ASP A 203 0.59 -7.30 -8.25
C ASP A 203 0.59 -8.78 -8.66
N VAL A 204 1.73 -9.45 -8.51
CA VAL A 204 1.87 -10.87 -8.87
C VAL A 204 0.94 -11.79 -8.08
N TRP A 205 0.60 -11.44 -6.84
CA TRP A 205 -0.32 -12.24 -6.02
C TRP A 205 -1.77 -12.05 -6.49
N ILE A 206 -2.17 -10.81 -6.74
CA ILE A 206 -3.47 -10.49 -7.30
C ILE A 206 -3.61 -11.08 -8.71
N ALA A 207 -2.60 -10.96 -9.58
CA ALA A 207 -2.61 -11.60 -10.88
C ALA A 207 -2.87 -13.12 -10.78
N LYS A 208 -2.26 -13.78 -9.79
CA LYS A 208 -2.52 -15.20 -9.52
C LYS A 208 -3.95 -15.47 -9.02
N VAL A 209 -4.50 -14.61 -8.15
CA VAL A 209 -5.92 -14.70 -7.72
C VAL A 209 -6.84 -14.61 -8.93
N LEU A 210 -6.60 -13.62 -9.80
CA LEU A 210 -7.42 -13.39 -10.98
C LEU A 210 -7.41 -14.60 -11.91
N SER A 211 -6.23 -15.13 -12.19
CA SER A 211 -6.07 -16.30 -13.03
C SER A 211 -6.78 -17.55 -12.48
N LEU A 212 -6.80 -17.73 -11.15
CA LEU A 212 -7.37 -18.93 -10.51
C LEU A 212 -8.87 -18.83 -10.24
N HIS A 213 -9.38 -17.62 -9.95
CA HIS A 213 -10.73 -17.48 -9.40
C HIS A 213 -11.63 -16.51 -10.16
N TYR A 214 -11.08 -15.59 -10.97
CA TYR A 214 -11.83 -14.55 -11.66
C TYR A 214 -11.68 -14.57 -13.18
N GLY A 215 -11.20 -15.68 -13.76
CA GLY A 215 -11.08 -15.84 -15.20
C GLY A 215 -12.41 -15.58 -15.93
N TRP A 216 -13.52 -15.99 -15.34
CA TRP A 216 -14.88 -15.79 -15.85
C TRP A 216 -15.27 -14.29 -15.98
N LEU A 217 -14.73 -13.43 -15.10
CA LEU A 217 -15.00 -11.98 -15.13
C LEU A 217 -14.24 -11.28 -16.25
N LEU A 218 -13.18 -11.90 -16.76
CA LEU A 218 -12.23 -11.30 -17.68
C LEU A 218 -12.44 -11.76 -19.14
N SER A 219 -13.26 -12.79 -19.36
CA SER A 219 -13.54 -13.37 -20.67
C SER A 219 -14.96 -12.99 -21.12
N GLU A 220 -15.06 -12.11 -22.11
CA GLU A 220 -16.32 -11.91 -22.85
C GLU A 220 -16.62 -13.07 -23.80
N ASN A 221 -15.60 -13.88 -24.17
CA ASN A 221 -15.70 -15.03 -25.05
C ASN A 221 -14.74 -16.16 -24.65
N LYS A 222 -15.20 -17.44 -24.70
CA LYS A 222 -14.39 -18.65 -24.42
C LYS A 222 -13.07 -18.76 -25.20
N GLN A 223 -12.87 -18.02 -26.27
CA GLN A 223 -11.61 -17.97 -27.03
C GLN A 223 -10.54 -17.07 -26.38
N GLU A 224 -10.93 -16.12 -25.52
CA GLU A 224 -10.00 -15.24 -24.81
C GLU A 224 -9.46 -15.83 -23.49
N ASP A 225 -10.06 -16.90 -22.99
CA ASP A 225 -9.62 -17.58 -21.75
C ASP A 225 -8.13 -17.96 -21.77
N LYS A 226 -7.59 -18.31 -22.96
CA LYS A 226 -6.16 -18.64 -23.12
C LYS A 226 -5.23 -17.44 -22.89
N LYS A 227 -5.72 -16.23 -23.12
CA LYS A 227 -4.94 -14.97 -22.95
C LYS A 227 -4.84 -14.61 -21.46
N TRP A 228 -5.90 -14.86 -20.71
CA TRP A 228 -5.99 -14.54 -19.30
C TRP A 228 -5.38 -15.62 -18.39
N ASN A 229 -5.31 -16.87 -18.82
CA ASN A 229 -4.63 -17.96 -18.12
C ASN A 229 -3.11 -17.77 -17.99
N LYS A 230 -2.52 -16.82 -18.74
CA LYS A 230 -1.09 -16.44 -18.67
C LYS A 230 -0.83 -15.15 -17.87
N ILE A 231 -1.83 -14.58 -17.18
CA ILE A 231 -1.69 -13.33 -16.38
C ILE A 231 -0.56 -13.42 -15.37
N GLY A 232 -0.15 -14.62 -14.93
CA GLY A 232 0.91 -14.79 -13.95
C GLY A 232 2.32 -14.41 -14.41
N GLU A 233 2.58 -14.24 -15.74
CA GLU A 233 3.94 -14.02 -16.24
C GLU A 233 4.27 -12.55 -16.50
N LYS A 234 3.42 -11.78 -17.15
CA LYS A 234 3.63 -10.34 -17.37
C LYS A 234 2.34 -9.68 -17.85
N ILE A 235 1.86 -8.68 -17.13
CA ILE A 235 0.73 -7.83 -17.52
C ILE A 235 1.29 -6.58 -18.18
N ASP A 236 0.94 -6.31 -19.45
CA ASP A 236 1.28 -5.05 -20.09
C ASP A 236 0.41 -3.89 -19.61
N SER A 237 0.77 -2.65 -19.99
CA SER A 237 0.09 -1.46 -19.50
C SER A 237 -1.39 -1.38 -19.91
N ASN A 238 -1.73 -1.87 -21.09
CA ASN A 238 -3.12 -1.85 -21.59
C ASN A 238 -3.96 -2.92 -20.89
N GLN A 239 -3.43 -4.14 -20.77
CA GLN A 239 -4.04 -5.22 -20.00
C GLN A 239 -4.29 -4.79 -18.54
N TYR A 240 -3.29 -4.13 -17.92
CA TYR A 240 -3.45 -3.61 -16.57
C TYR A 240 -4.63 -2.65 -16.43
N LYS A 241 -4.77 -1.70 -17.36
CA LYS A 241 -5.87 -0.73 -17.35
C LYS A 241 -7.24 -1.42 -17.44
N ILE A 242 -7.38 -2.36 -18.38
CA ILE A 242 -8.64 -3.13 -18.55
C ILE A 242 -8.95 -3.91 -17.28
N LEU A 243 -8.01 -4.68 -16.76
CA LEU A 243 -8.17 -5.48 -15.53
C LEU A 243 -8.56 -4.61 -14.34
N SER A 244 -7.80 -3.53 -14.09
CA SER A 244 -8.08 -2.62 -13.00
C SER A 244 -9.48 -2.01 -13.09
N GLN A 245 -9.90 -1.59 -14.28
CA GLN A 245 -11.24 -1.05 -14.50
C GLN A 245 -12.33 -2.10 -14.27
N THR A 246 -12.17 -3.30 -14.82
CA THR A 246 -13.12 -4.41 -14.62
C THR A 246 -13.32 -4.74 -13.15
N LEU A 247 -12.23 -4.83 -12.39
CA LEU A 247 -12.26 -5.16 -10.96
C LEU A 247 -12.85 -4.02 -10.11
N ARG A 248 -12.55 -2.79 -10.45
CA ARG A 248 -13.16 -1.61 -9.82
C ARG A 248 -14.67 -1.56 -10.07
N ASN A 249 -15.12 -1.90 -11.28
CA ASN A 249 -16.55 -1.98 -11.59
C ASN A 249 -17.22 -3.13 -10.81
N TYR A 250 -16.56 -4.28 -10.70
CA TYR A 250 -17.09 -5.46 -10.02
C TYR A 250 -17.20 -5.24 -8.50
N PHE A 251 -16.15 -4.77 -7.85
CA PHE A 251 -16.11 -4.57 -6.39
C PHE A 251 -16.60 -3.19 -5.94
N GLY A 252 -16.80 -2.24 -6.85
CA GLY A 252 -17.33 -0.91 -6.57
C GLY A 252 -16.37 0.01 -5.81
N LYS A 253 -16.93 0.99 -5.11
CA LYS A 253 -16.20 2.09 -4.45
C LYS A 253 -15.17 1.64 -3.40
N TYR A 254 -15.28 0.43 -2.88
CA TYR A 254 -14.39 -0.14 -1.89
C TYR A 254 -13.52 -1.27 -2.44
N SER A 255 -13.31 -1.29 -3.76
CA SER A 255 -12.53 -2.35 -4.40
C SER A 255 -11.11 -2.50 -3.86
N GLY A 256 -10.53 -1.45 -3.29
CA GLY A 256 -9.24 -1.50 -2.59
C GLY A 256 -9.26 -2.37 -1.32
N TYR A 257 -10.38 -2.41 -0.59
CA TYR A 257 -10.55 -3.36 0.50
C TYR A 257 -10.62 -4.79 -0.01
N ALA A 258 -11.40 -5.04 -1.07
CA ALA A 258 -11.45 -6.37 -1.70
C ALA A 258 -10.05 -6.82 -2.13
N GLN A 259 -9.29 -5.93 -2.78
CA GLN A 259 -7.91 -6.20 -3.20
C GLN A 259 -7.03 -6.61 -2.01
N GLN A 260 -7.10 -5.93 -0.87
CA GLN A 260 -6.28 -6.26 0.30
C GLN A 260 -6.67 -7.59 0.95
N TYR A 261 -7.96 -7.89 1.04
CA TYR A 261 -8.43 -9.20 1.51
C TYR A 261 -7.94 -10.34 0.62
N LEU A 262 -8.09 -10.20 -0.70
CA LEU A 262 -7.62 -11.19 -1.67
C LEU A 262 -6.10 -11.36 -1.65
N PHE A 263 -5.36 -10.25 -1.58
CA PHE A 263 -3.90 -10.26 -1.47
C PHE A 263 -3.43 -11.01 -0.22
N TYR A 264 -4.00 -10.67 0.93
CA TYR A 264 -3.61 -11.27 2.20
C TYR A 264 -3.99 -12.75 2.26
N PHE A 265 -5.19 -13.10 1.82
CA PHE A 265 -5.69 -14.48 1.75
C PHE A 265 -4.77 -15.37 0.89
N MET A 266 -4.44 -14.93 -0.31
CA MET A 266 -3.59 -15.70 -1.22
C MET A 266 -2.16 -15.84 -0.68
N ARG A 267 -1.60 -14.77 -0.16
CA ARG A 267 -0.24 -14.76 0.36
C ARG A 267 -0.07 -15.67 1.57
N GLN A 268 -1.01 -15.66 2.51
CA GLN A 268 -1.00 -16.55 3.69
C GLN A 268 -1.27 -18.01 3.33
N GLY A 269 -2.11 -18.26 2.34
CA GLY A 269 -2.32 -19.60 1.79
C GLY A 269 -1.06 -20.20 1.17
N ALA A 270 -0.26 -19.38 0.50
CA ALA A 270 1.03 -19.81 -0.07
C ALA A 270 2.10 -20.05 1.01
N ALA A 271 2.15 -19.21 2.07
CA ALA A 271 3.14 -19.34 3.15
C ALA A 271 2.97 -20.63 3.98
N ARG A 272 1.80 -21.27 3.94
CA ARG A 272 1.55 -22.54 4.64
C ARG A 272 1.94 -23.79 3.84
N LYS A 273 2.39 -23.62 2.61
CA LYS A 273 2.83 -24.72 1.73
C LYS A 273 4.35 -24.92 1.71
N TRP A 274 5.10 -24.14 2.53
CA TRP A 274 6.57 -24.23 2.68
C TRP A 274 6.96 -24.55 4.13
#